data_8eb476691edfd9a377a9454bfd7ab6f6
#
_entry.id   8eb476691edfd9a377a9454bfd7ab6f6
#
_cell.length_a   1.000
_cell.length_b   1.000
_cell.length_c   1.000
_cell.angle_alpha   90.00
_cell.angle_beta   90.00
_cell.angle_gamma   90.00
#
_symmetry.space_group_name_H-M   'P 1'
#
loop_
_entity.id
_entity.type
_entity.pdbx_description
1 polymer ?
#
loop_
_entity_poly.entity_id
_entity_poly.type
_entity_poly.pdbx_seq_one_letter_code
_entity_poly.pdbx_strand_id
1 'polypeptide(L)'
;DSLLWIDIDRATLHRLHLASGRRDRFEFAARSLGALALRRDAGSVVVALEATLYTFDLGSGRLTRLAEIEPATLNTRLNDGRCDANGTLWIGTMDNGLAAPIGSLYRVDAHGMVTRQFGDVIVSNTVALSPDQRTLYFSDTRRYVTWAFDLDPEGGTLSNRRIFVDHRERRERPDGACVDSEGALWVAIFAGARVERYTPDGRVERSIALP
;
A
#
# COMPACT_ATOMS: atom_id res chain seq x y z
N ASP A 1 3.93 4.10 22.56
CA ASP A 1 3.63 3.07 21.53
C ASP A 1 2.14 3.10 21.19
N SER A 2 1.81 3.08 19.90
CA SER A 2 0.43 3.09 19.42
C SER A 2 0.29 2.22 18.17
N LEU A 3 -0.87 1.60 17.99
CA LEU A 3 -1.28 0.97 16.74
C LEU A 3 -2.16 1.94 15.96
N LEU A 4 -1.87 2.11 14.67
CA LEU A 4 -2.67 2.91 13.73
C LEU A 4 -3.29 2.00 12.67
N TRP A 5 -4.55 2.25 12.32
CA TRP A 5 -5.24 1.59 11.21
C TRP A 5 -6.28 2.53 10.60
N ILE A 6 -6.73 2.19 9.41
CA ILE A 6 -7.68 2.99 8.64
C ILE A 6 -8.97 2.22 8.35
N ASP A 7 -10.06 2.96 8.21
CA ASP A 7 -11.31 2.52 7.57
C ASP A 7 -11.40 3.29 6.25
N ILE A 8 -11.24 2.56 5.15
CA ILE A 8 -11.13 3.16 3.81
C ILE A 8 -12.42 3.90 3.44
N ASP A 9 -13.56 3.22 3.57
CA ASP A 9 -14.85 3.71 3.08
C ASP A 9 -15.44 4.84 3.94
N ARG A 10 -15.05 4.88 5.22
CA ARG A 10 -15.43 5.96 6.13
C ARG A 10 -14.40 7.08 6.22
N ALA A 11 -13.32 6.97 5.45
CA ALA A 11 -12.18 7.88 5.50
C ALA A 11 -11.76 8.20 6.94
N THR A 12 -11.54 7.18 7.76
CA THR A 12 -11.27 7.32 9.19
C THR A 12 -9.93 6.72 9.56
N LEU A 13 -9.12 7.46 10.31
CA LEU A 13 -7.90 6.99 10.94
C LEU A 13 -8.18 6.68 12.41
N HIS A 14 -7.76 5.52 12.87
CA HIS A 14 -7.84 5.07 14.25
C HIS A 14 -6.45 4.96 14.88
N ARG A 15 -6.36 5.29 16.15
CA ARG A 15 -5.16 5.12 16.97
C ARG A 15 -5.51 4.43 18.28
N LEU A 16 -4.82 3.34 18.60
CA LEU A 16 -4.88 2.68 19.89
C LEU A 16 -3.55 2.92 20.63
N HIS A 17 -3.63 3.54 21.79
CA HIS A 17 -2.49 3.69 22.72
C HIS A 17 -2.31 2.38 23.49
N LEU A 18 -1.23 1.64 23.21
CA LEU A 18 -1.04 0.29 23.73
C LEU A 18 -0.94 0.22 25.27
N ALA A 19 -0.31 1.22 25.88
CA ALA A 19 -0.15 1.25 27.34
C ALA A 19 -1.44 1.56 28.10
N SER A 20 -2.33 2.41 27.57
CA SER A 20 -3.53 2.88 28.27
C SER A 20 -4.82 2.27 27.75
N GLY A 21 -4.80 1.63 26.58
CA GLY A 21 -6.00 1.18 25.86
C GLY A 21 -6.86 2.32 25.31
N ARG A 22 -6.45 3.59 25.45
CA ARG A 22 -7.18 4.74 24.91
C ARG A 22 -7.23 4.66 23.38
N ARG A 23 -8.39 5.00 22.82
CA ARG A 23 -8.60 5.06 21.36
C ARG A 23 -8.89 6.48 20.93
N ASP A 24 -8.18 6.93 19.89
CA ASP A 24 -8.48 8.17 19.18
C ASP A 24 -9.05 7.81 17.81
N ARG A 25 -9.92 8.66 17.29
CA ARG A 25 -10.54 8.52 15.97
C ARG A 25 -10.52 9.87 15.28
N PHE A 26 -10.06 9.89 14.03
CA PHE A 26 -9.97 11.07 13.19
C PHE A 26 -10.75 10.82 11.90
N GLU A 27 -11.75 11.65 11.63
CA GLU A 27 -12.60 11.57 10.43
C GLU A 27 -12.18 12.62 9.43
N PHE A 28 -12.10 12.25 8.17
CA PHE A 28 -11.74 13.17 7.09
C PHE A 28 -12.94 13.42 6.19
N ALA A 29 -13.10 14.66 5.72
CA ALA A 29 -14.12 15.05 4.74
C ALA A 29 -13.69 14.60 3.33
N ALA A 30 -13.60 13.28 3.12
CA ALA A 30 -13.19 12.63 1.88
C ALA A 30 -14.00 11.36 1.66
N ARG A 31 -14.06 10.87 0.43
CA ARG A 31 -14.78 9.63 0.09
C ARG A 31 -13.99 8.37 0.46
N SER A 32 -12.68 8.48 0.61
CA SER A 32 -11.83 7.35 0.96
C SER A 32 -10.52 7.79 1.61
N LEU A 33 -10.00 6.91 2.49
CA LEU A 33 -8.65 6.96 3.04
C LEU A 33 -7.96 5.64 2.68
N GLY A 34 -7.19 5.62 1.57
CA GLY A 34 -6.69 4.39 0.97
C GLY A 34 -5.43 3.83 1.62
N ALA A 35 -4.58 4.69 2.15
CA ALA A 35 -3.32 4.27 2.78
C ALA A 35 -2.88 5.23 3.88
N LEU A 36 -1.96 4.73 4.71
CA LEU A 36 -1.32 5.51 5.76
C LEU A 36 0.18 5.16 5.78
N ALA A 37 1.04 6.16 6.01
CA ALA A 37 2.46 5.95 6.22
C ALA A 37 2.95 6.73 7.45
N LEU A 38 3.86 6.10 8.20
CA LEU A 38 4.47 6.75 9.36
C LEU A 38 5.53 7.75 8.90
N ARG A 39 5.67 8.83 9.66
CA ARG A 39 6.77 9.79 9.50
C ARG A 39 7.82 9.58 10.60
N ARG A 40 9.01 10.12 10.39
CA ARG A 40 10.07 10.09 11.40
C ARG A 40 9.72 10.89 12.65
N ASP A 41 8.95 11.99 12.49
CA ASP A 41 8.36 12.65 13.64
C ASP A 41 7.17 11.82 14.14
N ALA A 42 7.21 11.37 15.37
CA ALA A 42 6.17 10.51 15.94
C ALA A 42 4.80 11.20 16.14
N GLY A 43 4.70 12.49 15.82
CA GLY A 43 3.52 13.32 15.98
C GLY A 43 2.65 13.41 14.74
N SER A 44 3.15 13.01 13.55
CA SER A 44 2.41 13.11 12.30
C SER A 44 2.48 11.83 11.44
N VAL A 45 1.54 11.72 10.51
CA VAL A 45 1.45 10.63 9.53
C VAL A 45 1.18 11.19 8.14
N VAL A 46 1.51 10.42 7.11
CA VAL A 46 1.00 10.66 5.76
C VAL A 46 -0.31 9.89 5.61
N VAL A 47 -1.36 10.54 5.10
CA VAL A 47 -2.65 9.93 4.79
C VAL A 47 -2.96 10.13 3.31
N ALA A 48 -3.50 9.08 2.69
CA ALA A 48 -3.87 9.05 1.28
C ALA A 48 -5.39 9.24 1.16
N LEU A 49 -5.83 10.48 0.95
CA LEU A 49 -7.25 10.82 0.79
C LEU A 49 -7.59 10.92 -0.70
N GLU A 50 -8.49 10.07 -1.17
CA GLU A 50 -8.83 9.95 -2.59
C GLU A 50 -7.58 9.77 -3.46
N ALA A 51 -7.21 10.71 -4.31
CA ALA A 51 -6.02 10.67 -5.16
C ALA A 51 -4.91 11.65 -4.70
N THR A 52 -4.96 12.13 -3.45
CA THR A 52 -4.03 13.13 -2.92
C THR A 52 -3.42 12.67 -1.59
N LEU A 53 -2.12 12.94 -1.42
CA LEU A 53 -1.41 12.73 -0.15
C LEU A 53 -1.44 13.99 0.71
N TYR A 54 -1.62 13.79 2.00
CA TYR A 54 -1.56 14.82 3.01
C TYR A 54 -0.67 14.40 4.16
N THR A 55 -0.03 15.35 4.82
CA THR A 55 0.49 15.17 6.17
C THR A 55 -0.59 15.51 7.18
N PHE A 56 -0.78 14.67 8.17
CA PHE A 56 -1.76 14.83 9.23
C PHE A 56 -1.07 14.84 10.60
N ASP A 57 -1.22 15.92 11.34
CA ASP A 57 -0.69 16.06 12.71
C ASP A 57 -1.67 15.46 13.71
N LEU A 58 -1.26 14.41 14.41
CA LEU A 58 -2.10 13.65 15.33
C LEU A 58 -2.47 14.40 16.62
N GLY A 59 -1.75 15.48 16.95
CA GLY A 59 -1.99 16.30 18.13
C GLY A 59 -2.96 17.44 17.87
N SER A 60 -2.73 18.20 16.80
CA SER A 60 -3.54 19.37 16.44
C SER A 60 -4.70 19.07 15.50
N GLY A 61 -4.70 17.90 14.83
CA GLY A 61 -5.66 17.57 13.77
C GLY A 61 -5.42 18.32 12.46
N ARG A 62 -4.29 19.01 12.32
CA ARG A 62 -3.98 19.80 11.11
C ARG A 62 -3.66 18.88 9.94
N LEU A 63 -4.38 19.08 8.83
CA LEU A 63 -4.16 18.42 7.54
C LEU A 63 -3.45 19.41 6.60
N THR A 64 -2.32 18.99 6.01
CA THR A 64 -1.55 19.81 5.07
C THR A 64 -1.31 18.99 3.80
N ARG A 65 -1.67 19.53 2.62
CA ARG A 65 -1.45 18.87 1.34
C ARG A 65 0.04 18.66 1.10
N LEU A 66 0.41 17.41 0.77
CA LEU A 66 1.77 17.02 0.43
C LEU A 66 1.95 16.94 -1.09
N ALA A 67 1.13 16.12 -1.77
CA ALA A 67 1.23 15.92 -3.22
C ALA A 67 -0.12 15.46 -3.79
N GLU A 68 -0.51 15.96 -4.94
CA GLU A 68 -1.55 15.37 -5.79
C GLU A 68 -0.91 14.29 -6.64
N ILE A 69 -1.46 13.07 -6.59
CA ILE A 69 -0.92 11.92 -7.33
C ILE A 69 -1.59 11.83 -8.69
N GLU A 70 -2.89 11.94 -8.72
CA GLU A 70 -3.69 11.96 -9.94
C GLU A 70 -4.77 13.05 -9.86
N PRO A 71 -5.12 13.66 -11.01
CA PRO A 71 -6.17 14.68 -11.02
C PRO A 71 -7.53 14.08 -10.68
N ALA A 72 -8.38 14.84 -9.99
CA ALA A 72 -9.72 14.42 -9.60
C ALA A 72 -10.65 14.08 -10.79
N THR A 73 -10.26 14.45 -12.02
CA THR A 73 -10.96 14.07 -13.25
C THR A 73 -10.83 12.60 -13.63
N LEU A 74 -9.80 11.91 -13.11
CA LEU A 74 -9.68 10.47 -13.20
C LEU A 74 -10.54 9.82 -12.13
N ASN A 75 -11.25 8.75 -12.50
CA ASN A 75 -12.06 7.98 -11.55
C ASN A 75 -11.20 6.99 -10.75
N THR A 76 -10.12 7.50 -10.14
CA THR A 76 -9.16 6.70 -9.36
C THR A 76 -9.10 7.15 -7.91
N ARG A 77 -8.55 6.29 -7.07
CA ARG A 77 -8.12 6.58 -5.70
C ARG A 77 -6.80 5.90 -5.39
N LEU A 78 -6.08 6.42 -4.41
CA LEU A 78 -4.96 5.74 -3.77
C LEU A 78 -5.46 4.50 -3.02
N ASN A 79 -4.68 3.44 -3.02
CA ASN A 79 -5.04 2.19 -2.35
C ASN A 79 -3.92 1.71 -1.43
N ASP A 80 -3.05 0.83 -1.88
CA ASP A 80 -1.98 0.27 -1.07
C ASP A 80 -0.67 1.01 -1.28
N GLY A 81 0.15 1.14 -0.22
CA GLY A 81 1.45 1.78 -0.29
C GLY A 81 2.36 1.45 0.88
N ARG A 82 3.66 1.56 0.64
CA ARG A 82 4.73 1.25 1.60
C ARG A 82 5.88 2.23 1.46
N CYS A 83 6.41 2.70 2.59
CA CYS A 83 7.70 3.40 2.59
C CYS A 83 8.86 2.40 2.52
N ASP A 84 9.86 2.73 1.71
CA ASP A 84 11.16 2.05 1.74
C ASP A 84 12.04 2.54 2.90
N ALA A 85 13.22 1.94 3.07
CA ALA A 85 14.16 2.29 4.12
C ALA A 85 14.70 3.73 4.01
N ASN A 86 14.66 4.33 2.82
CA ASN A 86 15.08 5.70 2.56
C ASN A 86 13.97 6.73 2.84
N GLY A 87 12.75 6.26 3.13
CA GLY A 87 11.58 7.10 3.38
C GLY A 87 10.83 7.52 2.13
N THR A 88 11.11 6.89 0.99
CA THR A 88 10.32 7.05 -0.24
C THR A 88 9.04 6.24 -0.13
N LEU A 89 7.90 6.86 -0.41
CA LEU A 89 6.62 6.19 -0.43
C LEU A 89 6.36 5.61 -1.84
N TRP A 90 6.19 4.30 -1.90
CA TRP A 90 5.66 3.58 -3.05
C TRP A 90 4.16 3.43 -2.85
N ILE A 91 3.35 3.93 -3.78
CA ILE A 91 1.89 3.93 -3.60
C ILE A 91 1.18 3.71 -4.94
N GLY A 92 0.18 2.86 -4.91
CA GLY A 92 -0.62 2.53 -6.07
C GLY A 92 -1.95 3.27 -6.11
N THR A 93 -2.43 3.58 -7.30
CA THR A 93 -3.81 3.98 -7.56
C THR A 93 -4.61 2.83 -8.16
N MET A 94 -5.92 2.90 -8.02
CA MET A 94 -6.85 1.93 -8.57
C MET A 94 -8.08 2.62 -9.17
N ASP A 95 -8.73 1.94 -10.11
CA ASP A 95 -10.05 2.36 -10.62
C ASP A 95 -11.13 2.19 -9.55
N ASN A 96 -11.87 3.24 -9.26
CA ASN A 96 -13.04 3.19 -8.36
C ASN A 96 -14.14 2.25 -8.88
N GLY A 97 -14.20 2.01 -10.20
CA GLY A 97 -15.11 1.04 -10.84
C GLY A 97 -14.63 -0.41 -10.79
N LEU A 98 -13.39 -0.67 -10.34
CA LEU A 98 -12.78 -2.00 -10.24
C LEU A 98 -12.72 -2.77 -11.57
N ALA A 99 -12.68 -2.10 -12.70
CA ALA A 99 -12.79 -2.69 -14.03
C ALA A 99 -11.78 -2.15 -15.04
N ALA A 100 -11.54 -0.84 -15.05
CA ALA A 100 -10.68 -0.19 -16.03
C ALA A 100 -9.22 -0.14 -15.58
N PRO A 101 -8.24 -0.42 -16.47
CA PRO A 101 -6.81 -0.41 -16.13
C PRO A 101 -6.22 1.01 -16.15
N ILE A 102 -6.86 1.92 -15.41
CA ILE A 102 -6.50 3.35 -15.37
C ILE A 102 -5.60 3.73 -14.19
N GLY A 103 -5.39 2.83 -13.23
CA GLY A 103 -4.49 3.03 -12.10
C GLY A 103 -3.01 2.87 -12.47
N SER A 104 -2.15 3.20 -11.53
CA SER A 104 -0.69 3.24 -11.70
C SER A 104 0.03 3.00 -10.38
N LEU A 105 1.33 2.67 -10.44
CA LEU A 105 2.24 2.75 -9.30
C LEU A 105 3.06 4.04 -9.38
N TYR A 106 3.19 4.71 -8.25
CA TYR A 106 3.95 5.93 -8.06
C TYR A 106 5.03 5.78 -6.99
N ARG A 107 6.08 6.55 -7.15
CA ARG A 107 7.10 6.81 -6.15
C ARG A 107 6.99 8.27 -5.73
N VAL A 108 6.97 8.51 -4.42
CA VAL A 108 6.90 9.87 -3.84
C VAL A 108 8.05 10.02 -2.86
N ASP A 109 8.95 10.97 -3.12
CA ASP A 109 10.09 11.21 -2.26
C ASP A 109 9.73 12.04 -1.01
N ALA A 110 10.70 12.24 -0.13
CA ALA A 110 10.52 12.99 1.11
C ALA A 110 10.14 14.48 0.91
N HIS A 111 10.35 15.00 -0.29
CA HIS A 111 9.99 16.38 -0.68
C HIS A 111 8.62 16.47 -1.36
N GLY A 112 7.95 15.34 -1.57
CA GLY A 112 6.66 15.25 -2.24
C GLY A 112 6.77 15.23 -3.76
N MET A 113 7.97 14.99 -4.34
CA MET A 113 8.14 14.81 -5.77
C MET A 113 7.53 13.47 -6.18
N VAL A 114 6.59 13.51 -7.11
CA VAL A 114 5.84 12.36 -7.61
C VAL A 114 6.44 11.88 -8.92
N THR A 115 6.75 10.59 -9.00
CA THR A 115 7.24 9.94 -10.22
C THR A 115 6.41 8.71 -10.52
N ARG A 116 5.72 8.68 -11.66
CA ARG A 116 4.97 7.50 -12.11
C ARG A 116 5.95 6.43 -12.57
N GLN A 117 5.79 5.22 -12.07
CA GLN A 117 6.65 4.08 -12.40
C GLN A 117 6.07 3.28 -13.58
N PHE A 118 4.82 2.88 -13.46
CA PHE A 118 4.07 2.22 -14.54
C PHE A 118 2.57 2.43 -14.34
N GLY A 119 1.80 2.18 -15.38
CA GLY A 119 0.32 2.21 -15.37
C GLY A 119 -0.28 0.89 -15.79
N ASP A 120 -1.49 0.95 -16.34
CA ASP A 120 -2.24 -0.23 -16.77
C ASP A 120 -2.58 -1.15 -15.57
N VAL A 121 -3.01 -0.54 -14.44
CA VAL A 121 -3.40 -1.22 -13.20
C VAL A 121 -4.90 -1.06 -12.98
N ILE A 122 -5.58 -2.15 -12.63
CA ILE A 122 -7.01 -2.10 -12.26
C ILE A 122 -7.12 -1.85 -10.76
N VAL A 123 -6.52 -2.71 -9.92
CA VAL A 123 -6.56 -2.59 -8.46
C VAL A 123 -5.17 -2.86 -7.89
N SER A 124 -4.48 -1.81 -7.48
CA SER A 124 -3.14 -1.88 -6.88
C SER A 124 -3.21 -2.44 -5.46
N ASN A 125 -2.38 -3.44 -5.18
CA ASN A 125 -2.20 -4.05 -3.86
C ASN A 125 -0.80 -4.66 -3.70
N THR A 126 -0.50 -5.24 -2.55
CA THR A 126 0.76 -5.97 -2.26
C THR A 126 2.00 -5.09 -2.49
N VAL A 127 1.93 -3.80 -2.12
CA VAL A 127 3.13 -2.96 -2.18
C VAL A 127 4.03 -3.33 -1.02
N ALA A 128 5.03 -4.17 -1.28
CA ALA A 128 5.95 -4.68 -0.27
C ALA A 128 7.38 -4.72 -0.80
N LEU A 129 8.35 -4.65 0.11
CA LEU A 129 9.78 -4.59 -0.21
C LEU A 129 10.52 -5.72 0.50
N SER A 130 11.49 -6.33 -0.20
CA SER A 130 12.39 -7.29 0.42
C SER A 130 13.24 -6.63 1.52
N PRO A 131 13.77 -7.40 2.50
CA PRO A 131 14.59 -6.86 3.58
C PRO A 131 15.84 -6.10 3.09
N ASP A 132 16.43 -6.53 1.97
CA ASP A 132 17.59 -5.89 1.33
C ASP A 132 17.21 -4.70 0.43
N GLN A 133 15.90 -4.35 0.34
CA GLN A 133 15.36 -3.26 -0.50
C GLN A 133 15.66 -3.40 -2.00
N ARG A 134 15.95 -4.62 -2.49
CA ARG A 134 16.28 -4.88 -3.90
C ARG A 134 15.15 -5.49 -4.70
N THR A 135 14.06 -5.88 -4.03
CA THR A 135 12.85 -6.41 -4.69
C THR A 135 11.63 -5.64 -4.21
N LEU A 136 10.84 -5.15 -5.17
CA LEU A 136 9.49 -4.63 -4.90
C LEU A 136 8.48 -5.66 -5.41
N TYR A 137 7.53 -6.01 -4.54
CA TYR A 137 6.35 -6.83 -4.88
C TYR A 137 5.15 -5.92 -5.11
N PHE A 138 4.35 -6.30 -6.10
CA PHE A 138 3.14 -5.55 -6.48
C PHE A 138 2.09 -6.48 -7.06
N SER A 139 0.84 -6.34 -6.64
CA SER A 139 -0.28 -7.10 -7.21
C SER A 139 -1.27 -6.20 -7.94
N ASP A 140 -1.82 -6.73 -9.03
CA ASP A 140 -3.11 -6.29 -9.53
C ASP A 140 -4.17 -7.34 -9.14
N THR A 141 -4.94 -7.02 -8.11
CA THR A 141 -5.93 -7.91 -7.53
C THR A 141 -6.94 -8.43 -8.56
N ARG A 142 -7.33 -7.57 -9.52
CA ARG A 142 -8.33 -7.91 -10.55
C ARG A 142 -7.74 -8.72 -11.69
N ARG A 143 -6.43 -8.69 -11.88
CA ARG A 143 -5.71 -9.56 -12.81
C ARG A 143 -5.27 -10.87 -12.18
N TYR A 144 -5.46 -11.02 -10.87
CA TYR A 144 -5.08 -12.22 -10.12
C TYR A 144 -3.60 -12.55 -10.26
N VAL A 145 -2.72 -11.56 -10.12
CA VAL A 145 -1.28 -11.73 -10.28
C VAL A 145 -0.50 -10.87 -9.29
N THR A 146 0.57 -11.45 -8.78
CA THR A 146 1.61 -10.75 -8.03
C THR A 146 2.89 -10.74 -8.86
N TRP A 147 3.45 -9.58 -9.12
CA TRP A 147 4.74 -9.41 -9.76
C TRP A 147 5.84 -9.12 -8.74
N ALA A 148 7.07 -9.48 -9.09
CA ALA A 148 8.27 -8.97 -8.49
C ALA A 148 9.03 -8.11 -9.51
N PHE A 149 9.63 -7.04 -9.01
CA PHE A 149 10.51 -6.14 -9.77
C PHE A 149 11.87 -6.10 -9.08
N ASP A 150 12.93 -6.01 -9.86
CA ASP A 150 14.22 -5.60 -9.32
C ASP A 150 14.18 -4.09 -9.05
N LEU A 151 14.53 -3.70 -7.84
CA LEU A 151 14.59 -2.32 -7.39
C LEU A 151 16.04 -1.89 -7.23
N ASP A 152 16.41 -0.81 -7.90
CA ASP A 152 17.63 -0.07 -7.58
C ASP A 152 17.39 0.78 -6.32
N PRO A 153 17.98 0.45 -5.16
CA PRO A 153 17.69 1.14 -3.91
C PRO A 153 18.24 2.57 -3.87
N GLU A 154 19.19 2.94 -4.74
CA GLU A 154 19.76 4.29 -4.83
C GLU A 154 18.96 5.17 -5.80
N GLY A 155 18.74 4.69 -7.02
CA GLY A 155 18.02 5.42 -8.06
C GLY A 155 16.49 5.32 -7.98
N GLY A 156 15.96 4.33 -7.24
CA GLY A 156 14.52 4.07 -7.16
C GLY A 156 13.91 3.66 -8.50
N THR A 157 14.68 2.96 -9.34
CA THR A 157 14.24 2.47 -10.64
C THR A 157 13.78 1.02 -10.53
N LEU A 158 12.64 0.70 -11.14
CA LEU A 158 12.13 -0.67 -11.26
C LEU A 158 12.52 -1.26 -12.61
N SER A 159 12.97 -2.51 -12.58
CA SER A 159 13.35 -3.27 -13.78
C SER A 159 12.94 -4.74 -13.64
N ASN A 160 13.16 -5.54 -14.69
CA ASN A 160 12.99 -7.00 -14.68
C ASN A 160 11.65 -7.47 -14.07
N ARG A 161 10.53 -6.88 -14.53
CA ARG A 161 9.19 -7.31 -14.10
C ARG A 161 8.98 -8.78 -14.43
N ARG A 162 8.63 -9.57 -13.42
CA ARG A 162 8.36 -11.01 -13.56
C ARG A 162 7.15 -11.41 -12.71
N ILE A 163 6.44 -12.45 -13.13
CA ILE A 163 5.38 -13.04 -12.29
C ILE A 163 6.06 -13.72 -11.10
N PHE A 164 5.67 -13.30 -9.90
CA PHE A 164 6.07 -13.93 -8.64
C PHE A 164 5.08 -15.00 -8.23
N VAL A 165 3.77 -14.68 -8.25
CA VAL A 165 2.70 -15.66 -8.02
C VAL A 165 1.60 -15.43 -9.06
N ASP A 166 1.17 -16.51 -9.71
CA ASP A 166 0.02 -16.54 -10.61
C ASP A 166 -1.20 -17.10 -9.86
N HIS A 167 -2.14 -16.23 -9.53
CA HIS A 167 -3.36 -16.59 -8.80
C HIS A 167 -4.55 -16.88 -9.74
N ARG A 168 -4.36 -16.81 -11.06
CA ARG A 168 -5.46 -16.87 -12.05
C ARG A 168 -6.20 -18.20 -12.04
N GLU A 169 -5.49 -19.31 -11.88
CA GLU A 169 -6.09 -20.65 -11.84
C GLU A 169 -7.10 -20.78 -10.70
N ARG A 170 -6.72 -20.34 -9.50
CA ARG A 170 -7.58 -20.36 -8.30
C ARG A 170 -8.49 -19.13 -8.19
N ARG A 171 -8.30 -18.14 -9.07
CA ARG A 171 -9.00 -16.84 -9.05
C ARG A 171 -8.92 -16.16 -7.69
N GLU A 172 -7.79 -16.29 -7.03
CA GLU A 172 -7.51 -15.68 -5.73
C GLU A 172 -7.12 -14.22 -5.90
N ARG A 173 -7.58 -13.41 -4.98
CA ARG A 173 -7.39 -11.94 -5.01
C ARG A 173 -6.33 -11.53 -4.00
N PRO A 174 -5.05 -11.35 -4.43
CA PRO A 174 -4.01 -10.83 -3.54
C PRO A 174 -4.39 -9.41 -3.11
N ASP A 175 -4.24 -9.14 -1.80
CA ASP A 175 -4.56 -7.86 -1.17
C ASP A 175 -3.31 -7.30 -0.48
N GLY A 176 -3.44 -6.71 0.71
CA GLY A 176 -2.30 -6.17 1.45
C GLY A 176 -1.26 -7.23 1.81
N ALA A 177 0.00 -6.81 1.90
CA ALA A 177 1.10 -7.73 2.15
C ALA A 177 2.22 -7.12 3.00
N CYS A 178 3.07 -8.01 3.55
CA CYS A 178 4.35 -7.64 4.16
C CYS A 178 5.40 -8.72 3.90
N VAL A 179 6.67 -8.35 3.98
CA VAL A 179 7.79 -9.29 3.90
C VAL A 179 8.35 -9.50 5.30
N ASP A 180 8.62 -10.74 5.67
CA ASP A 180 9.26 -11.06 6.95
C ASP A 180 10.78 -11.00 6.88
N SER A 181 11.44 -11.22 8.03
CA SER A 181 12.91 -11.16 8.13
C SER A 181 13.64 -12.29 7.36
N GLU A 182 12.93 -13.34 6.96
CA GLU A 182 13.45 -14.42 6.13
C GLU A 182 13.27 -14.15 4.63
N GLY A 183 12.67 -13.01 4.27
CA GLY A 183 12.40 -12.60 2.89
C GLY A 183 11.13 -13.21 2.29
N ALA A 184 10.32 -13.91 3.09
CA ALA A 184 9.06 -14.48 2.64
C ALA A 184 7.94 -13.42 2.60
N LEU A 185 7.12 -13.45 1.55
CA LEU A 185 6.00 -12.54 1.36
C LEU A 185 4.73 -13.11 1.99
N TRP A 186 4.15 -12.38 2.93
CA TRP A 186 2.84 -12.66 3.51
C TRP A 186 1.78 -11.85 2.81
N VAL A 187 0.76 -12.50 2.25
CA VAL A 187 -0.30 -11.87 1.46
C VAL A 187 -1.66 -12.21 2.05
N ALA A 188 -2.48 -11.21 2.31
CA ALA A 188 -3.88 -11.41 2.60
C ALA A 188 -4.63 -11.78 1.31
N ILE A 189 -5.46 -12.82 1.34
CA ILE A 189 -6.28 -13.23 0.21
C ILE A 189 -7.69 -12.68 0.41
N PHE A 190 -8.03 -11.62 -0.32
CA PHE A 190 -9.32 -10.95 -0.21
C PHE A 190 -10.48 -11.91 -0.48
N ALA A 191 -11.44 -11.95 0.45
CA ALA A 191 -12.55 -12.90 0.48
C ALA A 191 -12.12 -14.39 0.48
N GLY A 192 -10.85 -14.66 0.82
CA GLY A 192 -10.31 -16.02 0.96
C GLY A 192 -10.24 -16.50 2.41
N ALA A 193 -10.58 -15.65 3.38
CA ALA A 193 -10.53 -15.92 4.82
C ALA A 193 -9.17 -16.50 5.28
N ARG A 194 -8.08 -16.03 4.72
CA ARG A 194 -6.73 -16.48 5.06
C ARG A 194 -5.64 -15.49 4.68
N VAL A 195 -4.47 -15.70 5.28
CA VAL A 195 -3.19 -15.11 4.87
C VAL A 195 -2.29 -16.25 4.41
N GLU A 196 -1.59 -16.07 3.30
CA GLU A 196 -0.62 -17.03 2.75
C GLU A 196 0.80 -16.48 2.85
N ARG A 197 1.74 -17.33 3.26
CA ARG A 197 3.19 -17.08 3.26
C ARG A 197 3.80 -17.71 2.03
N TYR A 198 4.44 -16.89 1.22
CA TYR A 198 5.18 -17.33 0.02
C TYR A 198 6.67 -17.25 0.28
N THR A 199 7.40 -18.33 -0.04
CA THR A 199 8.86 -18.34 -0.05
C THR A 199 9.40 -17.33 -1.09
N PRO A 200 10.68 -16.91 -1.02
CA PRO A 200 11.28 -15.99 -1.99
C PRO A 200 11.21 -16.45 -3.46
N ASP A 201 11.01 -17.75 -3.71
CA ASP A 201 10.79 -18.32 -5.04
C ASP A 201 9.30 -18.44 -5.43
N GLY A 202 8.38 -17.85 -4.64
CA GLY A 202 6.95 -17.74 -4.97
C GLY A 202 6.08 -18.97 -4.66
N ARG A 203 6.58 -19.92 -3.86
CA ARG A 203 5.80 -21.10 -3.45
C ARG A 203 5.06 -20.85 -2.15
N VAL A 204 3.81 -21.31 -2.06
CA VAL A 204 3.08 -21.30 -0.79
C VAL A 204 3.75 -22.25 0.19
N GLU A 205 4.24 -21.72 1.31
CA GLU A 205 4.84 -22.50 2.40
C GLU A 205 3.86 -22.70 3.54
N ARG A 206 3.03 -21.69 3.81
CA ARG A 206 2.10 -21.71 4.95
C ARG A 206 0.82 -20.93 4.60
N SER A 207 -0.30 -21.42 5.13
CA SER A 207 -1.58 -20.70 5.10
C SER A 207 -2.13 -20.62 6.53
N ILE A 208 -2.61 -19.42 6.90
CA ILE A 208 -3.25 -19.17 8.20
C ILE A 208 -4.69 -18.80 7.92
N ALA A 209 -5.64 -19.65 8.37
CA ALA A 209 -7.05 -19.34 8.25
C ALA A 209 -7.43 -18.18 9.20
N LEU A 210 -8.29 -17.31 8.74
CA LEU A 210 -8.89 -16.22 9.51
C LEU A 210 -10.38 -16.52 9.73
N PRO A 211 -10.98 -16.02 10.84
CA PRO A 211 -12.38 -16.20 11.13
C PRO A 211 -13.30 -15.51 10.14
#